data_78cceccd92963fee3c735342251b2913
#
_entry.id   78cceccd92963fee3c735342251b2913
#
_cell.length_a   1.000
_cell.length_b   1.000
_cell.length_c   1.000
_cell.angle_alpha   90.00
_cell.angle_beta   90.00
_cell.angle_gamma   90.00
#
_symmetry.space_group_name_H-M   'P 1'
#
loop_
_entity.id
_entity.type
_entity.pdbx_description
1 polymer ?
#
loop_
_entity_poly.entity_id
_entity_poly.type
_entity_poly.pdbx_seq_one_letter_code
_entity_poly.pdbx_strand_id
1 'polypeptide(L)'
;MIKNDKTKGIIYIIISAFFFALMGLFVKLSGDLPIIQKSFFRNAVACAFAFVLITKNKEWALPKGKNVGFLFIRAVAGTSGILCNFYALSNMNLADASMLNKLSPFFAVVFSLFILKEKANLKQILAVVMAFIGALF
;
A
#
# COMPACT_ATOMS: atom_id res chain seq x y z
N MET A 1 2.36 -27.51 -11.49
CA MET A 1 2.26 -26.76 -10.21
C MET A 1 2.33 -25.24 -10.37
N ILE A 2 3.20 -24.68 -11.20
CA ILE A 2 3.42 -23.22 -11.37
C ILE A 2 2.18 -22.43 -11.87
N LYS A 3 1.30 -23.04 -12.67
CA LYS A 3 0.11 -22.38 -13.22
C LYS A 3 -0.96 -22.09 -12.15
N ASN A 4 -1.05 -22.94 -11.14
CA ASN A 4 -2.02 -22.82 -10.07
C ASN A 4 -1.65 -21.71 -9.06
N ASP A 5 -0.35 -21.46 -8.87
CA ASP A 5 0.13 -20.43 -7.92
C ASP A 5 0.00 -19.02 -8.52
N LYS A 6 0.19 -18.87 -9.82
CA LYS A 6 -0.05 -17.58 -10.52
C LYS A 6 -1.53 -17.19 -10.47
N THR A 7 -2.44 -18.15 -10.71
CA THR A 7 -3.89 -17.90 -10.65
C THR A 7 -4.34 -17.54 -9.23
N LYS A 8 -3.82 -18.21 -8.21
CA LYS A 8 -4.07 -17.86 -6.81
C LYS A 8 -3.58 -16.46 -6.49
N GLY A 9 -2.37 -16.09 -6.95
CA GLY A 9 -1.82 -14.76 -6.76
C GLY A 9 -2.71 -13.67 -7.38
N ILE A 10 -3.21 -13.89 -8.59
CA ILE A 10 -4.12 -12.95 -9.26
C ILE A 10 -5.43 -12.79 -8.47
N ILE A 11 -6.01 -13.89 -8.00
CA ILE A 11 -7.24 -13.85 -7.19
C ILE A 11 -7.02 -13.06 -5.89
N TYR A 12 -5.90 -13.28 -5.19
CA TYR A 12 -5.57 -12.53 -3.98
C TYR A 12 -5.39 -11.03 -4.24
N ILE A 13 -4.79 -10.65 -5.38
CA ILE A 13 -4.64 -9.24 -5.76
C ILE A 13 -6.01 -8.60 -6.02
N ILE A 14 -6.92 -9.29 -6.72
CA ILE A 14 -8.27 -8.78 -7.00
C ILE A 14 -9.04 -8.58 -5.69
N ILE A 15 -9.02 -9.57 -4.80
CA ILE A 15 -9.68 -9.50 -3.50
C ILE A 15 -9.09 -8.35 -2.67
N SER A 16 -7.76 -8.23 -2.63
CA SER A 16 -7.08 -7.15 -1.92
C SER A 16 -7.48 -5.78 -2.46
N ALA A 17 -7.52 -5.61 -3.79
CA ALA A 17 -7.92 -4.35 -4.42
C ALA A 17 -9.37 -3.99 -4.09
N PHE A 18 -10.28 -4.96 -4.07
CA PHE A 18 -11.67 -4.76 -3.67
C PHE A 18 -11.79 -4.27 -2.23
N PHE A 19 -11.12 -4.92 -1.28
CA PHE A 19 -11.12 -4.49 0.12
C PHE A 19 -10.46 -3.14 0.32
N PHE A 20 -9.44 -2.81 -0.47
CA PHE A 20 -8.77 -1.51 -0.43
C PHE A 20 -9.71 -0.39 -0.90
N ALA A 21 -10.47 -0.62 -1.97
CA ALA A 21 -11.48 0.31 -2.48
C ALA A 21 -12.62 0.49 -1.46
N LEU A 22 -13.09 -0.61 -0.85
CA LEU A 22 -14.12 -0.58 0.19
C LEU A 22 -13.65 0.22 1.42
N MET A 23 -12.39 0.06 1.82
CA MET A 23 -11.79 0.85 2.90
C MET A 23 -11.81 2.35 2.55
N GLY A 24 -11.43 2.72 1.34
CA GLY A 24 -11.46 4.13 0.88
C GLY A 24 -12.87 4.71 0.95
N LEU A 25 -13.88 3.93 0.54
CA LEU A 25 -15.28 4.31 0.63
C LEU A 25 -15.71 4.56 2.10
N PHE A 26 -15.40 3.64 3.02
CA PHE A 26 -15.72 3.81 4.43
C PHE A 26 -15.02 5.01 5.07
N VAL A 27 -13.77 5.27 4.71
CA VAL A 27 -13.05 6.47 5.16
C VAL A 27 -13.76 7.74 4.68
N LYS A 28 -14.27 7.75 3.46
CA LYS A 28 -15.05 8.89 2.94
C LYS A 28 -16.40 9.02 3.63
N LEU A 29 -17.12 7.92 3.83
CA LEU A 29 -18.41 7.90 4.50
C LEU A 29 -18.36 8.24 5.99
N SER A 30 -17.21 8.09 6.64
CA SER A 30 -17.04 8.44 8.04
C SER A 30 -17.05 9.95 8.33
N GLY A 31 -17.26 10.79 7.30
CA GLY A 31 -17.50 12.24 7.45
C GLY A 31 -16.37 12.98 8.13
N ASP A 32 -16.72 13.89 9.03
CA ASP A 32 -15.81 14.86 9.66
C ASP A 32 -14.98 14.30 10.84
N LEU A 33 -14.90 12.98 10.99
CA LEU A 33 -14.05 12.40 12.03
C LEU A 33 -12.58 12.78 11.83
N PRO A 34 -11.84 13.08 12.90
CA PRO A 34 -10.41 13.40 12.81
C PRO A 34 -9.61 12.29 12.10
N ILE A 35 -8.72 12.69 11.21
CA ILE A 35 -7.89 11.75 10.40
C ILE A 35 -7.09 10.81 11.30
N ILE A 36 -6.59 11.32 12.41
CA ILE A 36 -5.85 10.54 13.40
C ILE A 36 -6.72 9.41 13.97
N GLN A 37 -7.99 9.69 14.27
CA GLN A 37 -8.92 8.70 14.78
C GLN A 37 -9.22 7.61 13.77
N LYS A 38 -9.47 7.97 12.50
CA LYS A 38 -9.65 7.01 11.40
C LYS A 38 -8.44 6.10 11.23
N SER A 39 -7.23 6.68 11.26
CA SER A 39 -5.97 5.95 11.17
C SER A 39 -5.73 5.03 12.36
N PHE A 40 -6.08 5.48 13.56
CA PHE A 40 -5.96 4.69 14.77
C PHE A 40 -6.82 3.42 14.73
N PHE A 41 -8.11 3.55 14.41
CA PHE A 41 -9.01 2.39 14.31
C PHE A 41 -8.55 1.40 13.23
N ARG A 42 -8.15 1.90 12.06
CA ARG A 42 -7.59 1.05 11.01
C ARG A 42 -6.37 0.27 11.48
N ASN A 43 -5.43 0.93 12.13
CA ASN A 43 -4.21 0.30 12.60
C ASN A 43 -4.47 -0.65 13.79
N ALA A 44 -5.42 -0.34 14.65
CA ALA A 44 -5.83 -1.21 15.74
C ALA A 44 -6.41 -2.54 15.21
N VAL A 45 -7.28 -2.47 14.21
CA VAL A 45 -7.82 -3.68 13.54
C VAL A 45 -6.70 -4.46 12.86
N ALA A 46 -5.81 -3.79 12.13
CA ALA A 46 -4.68 -4.44 11.47
C ALA A 46 -3.73 -5.12 12.49
N CYS A 47 -3.49 -4.47 13.62
CA CYS A 47 -2.68 -5.02 14.72
C CYS A 47 -3.33 -6.26 15.33
N ALA A 48 -4.64 -6.21 15.61
CA ALA A 48 -5.38 -7.36 16.13
C ALA A 48 -5.33 -8.55 15.16
N PHE A 49 -5.50 -8.30 13.86
CA PHE A 49 -5.38 -9.33 12.82
C PHE A 49 -3.98 -9.94 12.75
N ALA A 50 -2.96 -9.09 12.77
CA ALA A 50 -1.56 -9.53 12.77
C ALA A 50 -1.25 -10.39 14.01
N PHE A 51 -1.73 -9.97 15.17
CA PHE A 51 -1.57 -10.71 16.42
C PHE A 51 -2.19 -12.11 16.34
N VAL A 52 -3.43 -12.21 15.84
CA VAL A 52 -4.11 -13.49 15.63
C VAL A 52 -3.33 -14.40 14.65
N LEU A 53 -2.80 -13.85 13.57
CA LEU A 53 -2.02 -14.61 12.60
C LEU A 53 -0.70 -15.12 13.18
N ILE A 54 0.02 -14.29 13.91
CA ILE A 54 1.28 -14.67 14.55
C ILE A 54 1.06 -15.77 15.58
N THR A 55 0.01 -15.66 16.40
CA THR A 55 -0.33 -16.67 17.39
C THR A 55 -0.75 -17.99 16.75
N LYS A 56 -1.51 -17.94 15.67
CA LYS A 56 -1.96 -19.14 14.95
C LYS A 56 -0.81 -19.87 14.26
N ASN A 57 0.12 -19.14 13.66
CA ASN A 57 1.27 -19.71 12.95
C ASN A 57 2.45 -20.05 13.87
N LYS A 58 2.38 -19.68 15.15
CA LYS A 58 3.47 -19.84 16.13
C LYS A 58 4.81 -19.21 15.70
N GLU A 59 4.76 -18.24 14.82
CA GLU A 59 5.94 -17.54 14.29
C GLU A 59 6.27 -16.30 15.16
N TRP A 60 6.61 -16.51 16.41
CA TRP A 60 7.08 -15.47 17.32
C TRP A 60 8.56 -15.13 17.08
N ALA A 61 8.93 -14.90 15.84
CA ALA A 61 10.28 -14.49 15.50
C ALA A 61 10.41 -12.97 15.59
N LEU A 62 10.83 -12.47 16.74
CA LEU A 62 11.22 -11.07 16.86
C LEU A 62 12.49 -10.83 16.04
N PRO A 63 12.50 -9.83 15.14
CA PRO A 63 13.69 -9.51 14.37
C PRO A 63 14.80 -9.06 15.30
N LYS A 64 16.02 -9.60 15.08
CA LYS A 64 17.21 -9.29 15.89
C LYS A 64 18.15 -8.37 15.11
N GLY A 65 18.81 -7.45 15.82
CA GLY A 65 19.90 -6.64 15.27
C GLY A 65 19.46 -5.49 14.34
N LYS A 66 20.24 -5.25 13.27
CA LYS A 66 20.03 -4.17 12.31
C LYS A 66 18.66 -4.14 11.65
N ASN A 67 17.98 -5.27 11.58
CA ASN A 67 16.65 -5.38 10.97
C ASN A 67 15.57 -4.63 11.76
N VAL A 68 15.75 -4.42 13.06
CA VAL A 68 14.81 -3.65 13.89
C VAL A 68 14.76 -2.18 13.46
N GLY A 69 15.92 -1.57 13.16
CA GLY A 69 15.99 -0.19 12.67
C GLY A 69 15.26 0.00 11.34
N PHE A 70 15.45 -0.93 10.39
CA PHE A 70 14.74 -0.89 9.11
C PHE A 70 13.23 -1.07 9.28
N LEU A 71 12.80 -1.93 10.20
CA LEU A 71 11.38 -2.10 10.51
C LEU A 71 10.78 -0.85 11.14
N PHE A 72 11.50 -0.17 12.01
CA PHE A 72 11.05 1.08 12.60
C PHE A 72 10.89 2.18 11.54
N ILE A 73 11.88 2.38 10.67
CA ILE A 73 11.80 3.33 9.54
C ILE A 73 10.62 2.98 8.63
N ARG A 74 10.44 1.70 8.30
CA ARG A 74 9.30 1.23 7.50
C ARG A 74 7.96 1.53 8.17
N ALA A 75 7.87 1.32 9.48
CA ALA A 75 6.64 1.57 10.25
C ALA A 75 6.29 3.07 10.26
N VAL A 76 7.28 3.93 10.53
CA VAL A 76 7.10 5.38 10.53
C VAL A 76 6.72 5.89 9.14
N ALA A 77 7.45 5.48 8.09
CA ALA A 77 7.15 5.88 6.72
C ALA A 77 5.77 5.35 6.27
N GLY A 78 5.42 4.12 6.62
CA GLY A 78 4.11 3.54 6.31
C GLY A 78 2.96 4.27 6.99
N THR A 79 3.10 4.59 8.28
CA THR A 79 2.08 5.34 9.04
C THR A 79 1.91 6.75 8.49
N SER A 80 3.00 7.42 8.18
CA SER A 80 2.99 8.75 7.55
C SER A 80 2.26 8.72 6.20
N GLY A 81 2.54 7.71 5.36
CA GLY A 81 1.84 7.54 4.08
C GLY A 81 0.33 7.32 4.25
N ILE A 82 -0.09 6.56 5.26
CA ILE A 82 -1.51 6.34 5.57
C ILE A 82 -2.19 7.65 6.00
N LEU A 83 -1.54 8.44 6.85
CA LEU A 83 -2.08 9.73 7.29
C LEU A 83 -2.25 10.69 6.10
N CYS A 84 -1.24 10.79 5.22
CA CYS A 84 -1.33 11.60 4.01
C CYS A 84 -2.45 11.12 3.07
N ASN A 85 -2.60 9.81 2.90
CA ASN A 85 -3.66 9.22 2.08
C ASN A 85 -5.05 9.52 2.65
N PHE A 86 -5.24 9.38 3.96
CA PHE A 86 -6.52 9.68 4.60
C PHE A 86 -6.83 11.18 4.60
N TYR A 87 -5.80 12.03 4.69
CA TYR A 87 -5.96 13.46 4.51
C TYR A 87 -6.47 13.79 3.12
N ALA A 88 -5.88 13.21 2.08
CA ALA A 88 -6.32 13.38 0.71
C ALA A 88 -7.77 12.89 0.51
N LEU A 89 -8.11 11.69 1.00
CA LEU A 89 -9.47 11.13 0.91
C LEU A 89 -10.53 11.98 1.64
N SER A 90 -10.16 12.65 2.73
CA SER A 90 -11.08 13.49 3.49
C SER A 90 -11.31 14.87 2.85
N ASN A 91 -10.31 15.44 2.20
CA ASN A 91 -10.36 16.80 1.68
C ASN A 91 -10.53 16.90 0.15
N MET A 92 -10.36 15.79 -0.58
CA MET A 92 -10.47 15.75 -2.04
C MET A 92 -11.62 14.83 -2.46
N ASN A 93 -12.01 14.91 -3.75
CA ASN A 93 -12.91 13.95 -4.33
C ASN A 93 -12.27 12.57 -4.36
N LEU A 94 -13.08 11.52 -4.17
CA LEU A 94 -12.60 10.13 -4.15
C LEU A 94 -11.91 9.75 -5.47
N ALA A 95 -12.35 10.30 -6.59
CA ALA A 95 -11.73 10.08 -7.89
C ALA A 95 -10.31 10.66 -7.93
N ASP A 96 -10.14 11.92 -7.50
CA ASP A 96 -8.83 12.60 -7.51
C ASP A 96 -7.83 11.93 -6.57
N ALA A 97 -8.27 11.56 -5.36
CA ALA A 97 -7.45 10.81 -4.42
C ALA A 97 -7.04 9.44 -4.98
N SER A 98 -7.92 8.77 -5.71
CA SER A 98 -7.63 7.49 -6.37
C SER A 98 -6.61 7.66 -7.50
N MET A 99 -6.66 8.75 -8.26
CA MET A 99 -5.68 9.06 -9.31
C MET A 99 -4.29 9.32 -8.71
N LEU A 100 -4.20 10.07 -7.61
CA LEU A 100 -2.94 10.28 -6.89
C LEU A 100 -2.34 8.95 -6.39
N ASN A 101 -3.16 8.05 -5.89
CA ASN A 101 -2.71 6.72 -5.48
C ASN A 101 -2.14 5.89 -6.64
N LYS A 102 -2.66 6.06 -7.86
CA LYS A 102 -2.13 5.41 -9.06
C LYS A 102 -0.74 5.90 -9.47
N LEU A 103 -0.30 7.06 -8.98
CA LEU A 103 1.07 7.54 -9.17
C LEU A 103 2.11 6.78 -8.34
N SER A 104 1.69 6.13 -7.25
CA SER A 104 2.58 5.39 -6.35
C SER A 104 3.48 4.37 -7.05
N PRO A 105 3.00 3.50 -7.96
CA PRO A 105 3.86 2.55 -8.69
C PRO A 105 4.94 3.25 -9.52
N PHE A 106 4.66 4.45 -10.07
CA PHE A 106 5.64 5.19 -10.87
C PHE A 106 6.79 5.67 -10.01
N PHE A 107 6.47 6.27 -8.86
CA PHE A 107 7.50 6.66 -7.90
C PHE A 107 8.30 5.45 -7.41
N ALA A 108 7.65 4.31 -7.17
CA ALA A 108 8.34 3.08 -6.79
C ALA A 108 9.35 2.63 -7.85
N VAL A 109 9.00 2.67 -9.15
CA VAL A 109 9.92 2.35 -10.24
C VAL A 109 11.05 3.36 -10.32
N VAL A 110 10.75 4.66 -10.25
CA VAL A 110 11.77 5.72 -10.28
C VAL A 110 12.76 5.55 -9.13
N PHE A 111 12.27 5.36 -7.90
CA PHE A 111 13.13 5.14 -6.75
C PHE A 111 13.93 3.84 -6.83
N SER A 112 13.34 2.77 -7.38
CA SER A 112 14.04 1.50 -7.64
C SER A 112 15.26 1.73 -8.54
N LEU A 113 15.12 2.49 -9.62
CA LEU A 113 16.21 2.82 -10.52
C LEU A 113 17.34 3.61 -9.85
N PHE A 114 16.98 4.60 -9.01
CA PHE A 114 17.95 5.42 -8.31
C PHE A 114 18.63 4.70 -7.15
N ILE A 115 17.88 3.96 -6.34
CA ILE A 115 18.38 3.33 -5.11
C ILE A 115 19.08 2.01 -5.39
N LEU A 116 18.49 1.16 -6.24
CA LEU A 116 19.07 -0.15 -6.57
C LEU A 116 20.07 -0.09 -7.71
N LYS A 117 20.19 1.06 -8.41
CA LYS A 117 21.06 1.23 -9.59
C LYS A 117 20.84 0.14 -10.64
N GLU A 118 19.63 -0.40 -10.70
CA GLU A 118 19.27 -1.38 -11.72
C GLU A 118 19.17 -0.71 -13.10
N LYS A 119 19.71 -1.38 -14.11
CA LYS A 119 19.56 -0.91 -15.50
C LYS A 119 18.13 -1.19 -15.94
N ALA A 120 17.28 -0.17 -15.98
CA ALA A 120 15.96 -0.33 -16.55
C ALA A 120 16.03 -0.74 -18.00
N ASN A 121 15.33 -1.77 -18.38
CA ASN A 121 15.16 -2.13 -19.78
C ASN A 121 14.26 -1.07 -20.43
N LEU A 122 14.61 -0.65 -21.64
CA LEU A 122 13.84 0.35 -22.40
C LEU A 122 12.36 -0.01 -22.48
N LYS A 123 12.03 -1.30 -22.56
CA LYS A 123 10.65 -1.81 -22.54
C LYS A 123 9.92 -1.53 -21.22
N GLN A 124 10.61 -1.57 -20.09
CA GLN A 124 10.04 -1.27 -18.78
C GLN A 124 9.76 0.23 -18.65
N ILE A 125 10.67 1.09 -19.11
CA ILE A 125 10.47 2.54 -19.11
C ILE A 125 9.29 2.91 -20.00
N LEU A 126 9.20 2.36 -21.21
CA LEU A 126 8.07 2.58 -22.11
C LEU A 126 6.74 2.12 -21.50
N ALA A 127 6.71 0.96 -20.86
CA ALA A 127 5.50 0.45 -20.20
C ALA A 127 5.05 1.37 -19.06
N VAL A 128 5.99 1.90 -18.27
CA VAL A 128 5.70 2.85 -17.18
C VAL A 128 5.14 4.16 -17.74
N VAL A 129 5.76 4.72 -18.79
CA VAL A 129 5.29 5.95 -19.44
C VAL A 129 3.89 5.78 -20.04
N MET A 130 3.64 4.68 -20.73
CA MET A 130 2.33 4.36 -21.29
C MET A 130 1.25 4.23 -20.20
N ALA A 131 1.58 3.55 -19.11
CA ALA A 131 0.68 3.42 -17.98
C ALA A 131 0.42 4.77 -17.29
N PHE A 132 1.42 5.66 -17.23
CA PHE A 132 1.26 7.02 -16.70
C PHE A 132 0.31 7.85 -17.56
N ILE A 133 0.50 7.84 -18.87
CA ILE A 133 -0.39 8.53 -19.81
C ILE A 133 -1.83 8.00 -19.67
N GLY A 134 -1.99 6.66 -19.62
CA GLY A 134 -3.32 6.05 -19.43
C GLY A 134 -3.95 6.29 -18.05
N ALA A 135 -3.19 6.72 -17.05
CA ALA A 135 -3.72 7.07 -15.73
C ALA A 135 -4.14 8.56 -15.63
N LEU A 136 -3.68 9.40 -16.57
CA LEU A 136 -4.02 10.83 -16.66
C LEU A 136 -5.30 11.07 -17.47
N PHE A 137 -5.70 10.13 -18.32
CA PHE A 137 -6.95 10.11 -19.07
C PHE A 137 -7.98 9.17 -18.43
#